data_0b5c85400d6047b2475f9d53f96bd9b9
#
_entry.id   0b5c85400d6047b2475f9d53f96bd9b9
#
_cell.length_a   1.000
_cell.length_b   1.000
_cell.length_c   1.000
_cell.angle_alpha   90.00
_cell.angle_beta   90.00
_cell.angle_gamma   90.00
#
_symmetry.space_group_name_H-M   'P 1'
#
loop_
_entity.id
_entity.type
_entity.pdbx_description
1 polymer ?
#
loop_
_entity_poly.entity_id
_entity_poly.type
_entity_poly.pdbx_seq_one_letter_code
_entity_poly.pdbx_strand_id
1 'polypeptide(L)'
;NYNPDEVILMPLYPQYSAATSGSSIKEWKDICKKNNFKTKTSTICCYPTDNNFISAHKHEIKKKIDNLENYKLIFSAHGLPEKNIKNGDPYQWQVEQSVKMIVRALDINNLDWILSYQSRVGPLKWIGPSTEDVIIENSKIGKHIVLVPIAFVSEHSETLVELDIE
;
A
#
# COMPACT_ATOMS: atom_id res chain seq x y z
N ASN A 1 -19.94 -1.79 -30.01
CA ASN A 1 -18.84 -2.64 -29.55
C ASN A 1 -17.53 -1.86 -29.74
N TYR A 2 -16.84 -1.58 -28.66
CA TYR A 2 -15.51 -0.98 -28.70
C TYR A 2 -14.49 -2.11 -28.99
N ASN A 3 -13.66 -1.94 -30.01
CA ASN A 3 -12.65 -2.90 -30.42
C ASN A 3 -11.28 -2.21 -30.35
N PRO A 4 -10.57 -2.26 -29.20
CA PRO A 4 -9.31 -1.57 -29.02
C PRO A 4 -8.17 -2.28 -29.76
N ASP A 5 -7.18 -1.52 -30.21
CA ASP A 5 -5.93 -2.05 -30.79
C ASP A 5 -5.03 -2.65 -29.70
N GLU A 6 -5.07 -2.08 -28.49
CA GLU A 6 -4.33 -2.54 -27.32
C GLU A 6 -5.11 -2.29 -26.03
N VAL A 7 -4.95 -3.16 -25.05
CA VAL A 7 -5.44 -3.01 -23.67
C VAL A 7 -4.26 -2.88 -22.74
N ILE A 8 -4.27 -1.85 -21.90
CA ILE A 8 -3.28 -1.68 -20.82
C ILE A 8 -3.96 -1.95 -19.49
N LEU A 9 -3.50 -2.98 -18.78
CA LEU A 9 -3.95 -3.30 -17.43
C LEU A 9 -3.07 -2.54 -16.42
N MET A 10 -3.70 -1.73 -15.59
CA MET A 10 -3.02 -0.99 -14.53
C MET A 10 -3.82 -1.15 -13.23
N PRO A 11 -3.55 -2.18 -12.43
CA PRO A 11 -4.11 -2.29 -11.10
C PRO A 11 -3.71 -1.09 -10.24
N LEU A 12 -4.66 -0.54 -9.49
CA LEU A 12 -4.42 0.63 -8.62
C LEU A 12 -3.76 0.24 -7.28
N TYR A 13 -3.00 -0.85 -7.28
CA TYR A 13 -2.17 -1.30 -6.16
C TYR A 13 -0.70 -1.02 -6.48
N PRO A 14 -0.04 -0.10 -5.75
CA PRO A 14 1.38 0.19 -6.00
C PRO A 14 2.28 -1.03 -5.80
N GLN A 15 1.93 -1.87 -4.81
CA GLN A 15 2.66 -3.09 -4.48
C GLN A 15 1.90 -4.32 -4.98
N TYR A 16 2.63 -5.25 -5.57
CA TYR A 16 2.06 -6.50 -6.06
C TYR A 16 1.79 -7.47 -4.92
N SER A 17 0.62 -8.10 -4.97
CA SER A 17 0.33 -9.36 -4.28
C SER A 17 -0.38 -10.32 -5.21
N ALA A 18 -0.18 -11.61 -5.01
CA ALA A 18 -0.96 -12.65 -5.69
C ALA A 18 -2.47 -12.52 -5.38
N ALA A 19 -2.82 -12.00 -4.20
CA ALA A 19 -4.20 -11.81 -3.77
C ALA A 19 -4.90 -10.59 -4.40
N THR A 20 -4.15 -9.64 -4.97
CA THR A 20 -4.67 -8.39 -5.57
C THR A 20 -4.36 -8.29 -7.05
N SER A 21 -3.26 -7.64 -7.42
CA SER A 21 -2.86 -7.48 -8.83
C SER A 21 -2.76 -8.83 -9.54
N GLY A 22 -2.21 -9.85 -8.87
CA GLY A 22 -2.04 -11.19 -9.44
C GLY A 22 -3.37 -11.85 -9.79
N SER A 23 -4.35 -11.80 -8.87
CA SER A 23 -5.69 -12.37 -9.11
C SER A 23 -6.43 -11.64 -10.23
N SER A 24 -6.38 -10.30 -10.25
CA SER A 24 -7.02 -9.47 -11.29
C SER A 24 -6.43 -9.74 -12.68
N ILE A 25 -5.09 -9.82 -12.78
CA ILE A 25 -4.40 -10.11 -14.04
C ILE A 25 -4.71 -11.53 -14.51
N LYS A 26 -4.77 -12.50 -13.59
CA LYS A 26 -5.15 -13.87 -13.90
C LYS A 26 -6.58 -13.94 -14.43
N GLU A 27 -7.53 -13.32 -13.74
CA GLU A 27 -8.95 -13.29 -14.16
C GLU A 27 -9.10 -12.68 -15.55
N TRP A 28 -8.42 -11.56 -15.83
CA TRP A 28 -8.40 -10.97 -17.17
C TRP A 28 -7.95 -11.99 -18.24
N LYS A 29 -6.84 -12.68 -18.01
CA LYS A 29 -6.31 -13.68 -18.94
C LYS A 29 -7.29 -14.82 -19.16
N ASP A 30 -7.93 -15.31 -18.10
CA ASP A 30 -8.89 -16.39 -18.17
C ASP A 30 -10.14 -15.97 -18.96
N ILE A 31 -10.65 -14.76 -18.74
CA ILE A 31 -11.79 -14.18 -19.49
C ILE A 31 -11.42 -13.99 -20.97
N CYS A 32 -10.25 -13.44 -21.28
CA CYS A 32 -9.78 -13.29 -22.66
C CYS A 32 -9.74 -14.63 -23.39
N LYS A 33 -9.19 -15.66 -22.74
CA LYS A 33 -9.12 -17.00 -23.29
C LYS A 33 -10.53 -17.59 -23.54
N LYS A 34 -11.42 -17.45 -22.55
CA LYS A 34 -12.81 -17.95 -22.64
C LYS A 34 -13.60 -17.30 -23.77
N ASN A 35 -13.36 -16.02 -24.04
CA ASN A 35 -14.08 -15.25 -25.05
C ASN A 35 -13.32 -15.14 -26.39
N ASN A 36 -12.21 -15.85 -26.54
CA ASN A 36 -11.34 -15.78 -27.72
C ASN A 36 -10.90 -14.32 -28.06
N PHE A 37 -10.71 -13.50 -27.03
CA PHE A 37 -10.26 -12.12 -27.17
C PHE A 37 -8.75 -12.08 -27.40
N LYS A 38 -8.33 -11.62 -28.58
CA LYS A 38 -6.94 -11.69 -29.06
C LYS A 38 -6.20 -10.36 -29.07
N THR A 39 -6.85 -9.29 -28.59
CA THR A 39 -6.23 -7.97 -28.56
C THR A 39 -4.98 -7.99 -27.66
N LYS A 40 -3.93 -7.34 -28.14
CA LYS A 40 -2.68 -7.18 -27.40
C LYS A 40 -2.97 -6.63 -26.00
N THR A 41 -2.42 -7.24 -24.97
CA THR A 41 -2.55 -6.78 -23.59
C THR A 41 -1.18 -6.54 -22.99
N SER A 42 -0.94 -5.32 -22.54
CA SER A 42 0.23 -4.90 -21.74
C SER A 42 -0.18 -4.76 -20.30
N THR A 43 0.73 -5.04 -19.35
CA THR A 43 0.41 -5.01 -17.92
C THR A 43 1.45 -4.21 -17.15
N ILE A 44 1.00 -3.22 -16.37
CA ILE A 44 1.78 -2.55 -15.33
C ILE A 44 1.41 -3.25 -14.02
N CYS A 45 2.21 -4.24 -13.60
CA CYS A 45 1.83 -5.08 -12.46
C CYS A 45 1.95 -4.38 -11.10
N CYS A 46 2.89 -3.46 -10.97
CA CYS A 46 3.23 -2.76 -9.73
C CYS A 46 4.20 -1.61 -10.00
N TYR A 47 4.27 -0.66 -9.05
CA TYR A 47 5.13 0.53 -9.13
C TYR A 47 5.59 1.02 -7.74
N PRO A 48 6.09 0.12 -6.85
CA PRO A 48 6.34 0.41 -5.44
C PRO A 48 7.41 1.49 -5.20
N THR A 49 8.30 1.70 -6.17
CA THR A 49 9.42 2.66 -6.07
C THR A 49 9.41 3.68 -7.22
N ASP A 50 8.27 3.85 -7.89
CA ASP A 50 8.12 4.87 -8.94
C ASP A 50 8.36 6.27 -8.36
N ASN A 51 9.12 7.10 -9.07
CA ASN A 51 9.52 8.42 -8.60
C ASN A 51 8.33 9.35 -8.37
N ASN A 52 7.29 9.29 -9.21
CA ASN A 52 6.12 10.15 -9.05
C ASN A 52 5.28 9.69 -7.85
N PHE A 53 5.14 8.37 -7.65
CA PHE A 53 4.48 7.80 -6.48
C PHE A 53 5.18 8.23 -5.18
N ILE A 54 6.51 8.12 -5.11
CA ILE A 54 7.31 8.56 -3.95
C ILE A 54 7.21 10.07 -3.74
N SER A 55 7.28 10.87 -4.82
CA SER A 55 7.19 12.33 -4.75
C SER A 55 5.83 12.81 -4.29
N ALA A 56 4.74 12.16 -4.70
CA ALA A 56 3.39 12.46 -4.24
C ALA A 56 3.25 12.25 -2.73
N HIS A 57 3.69 11.09 -2.21
CA HIS A 57 3.70 10.84 -0.77
C HIS A 57 4.55 11.85 -0.01
N LYS A 58 5.77 12.13 -0.47
CA LYS A 58 6.64 13.15 0.13
C LYS A 58 5.91 14.49 0.26
N HIS A 59 5.26 14.92 -0.82
CA HIS A 59 4.57 16.21 -0.85
C HIS A 59 3.43 16.27 0.17
N GLU A 60 2.56 15.26 0.19
CA GLU A 60 1.42 15.22 1.10
C GLU A 60 1.86 15.07 2.57
N ILE A 61 2.87 14.25 2.85
CA ILE A 61 3.42 14.13 4.21
C ILE A 61 3.98 15.48 4.68
N LYS A 62 4.81 16.15 3.88
CA LYS A 62 5.40 17.44 4.26
C LYS A 62 4.35 18.46 4.60
N LYS A 63 3.27 18.59 3.86
CA LYS A 63 2.14 19.49 4.16
C LYS A 63 1.55 19.26 5.57
N LYS A 64 1.57 18.02 6.06
CA LYS A 64 0.98 17.66 7.35
C LYS A 64 1.93 17.84 8.52
N ILE A 65 3.24 17.74 8.30
CA ILE A 65 4.24 17.77 9.37
C ILE A 65 4.96 19.11 9.50
N ASP A 66 4.84 20.05 8.57
CA ASP A 66 5.62 21.30 8.50
C ASP A 66 5.56 22.14 9.78
N ASN A 67 4.47 22.07 10.56
CA ASN A 67 4.30 22.81 11.82
C ASN A 67 3.98 21.87 12.99
N LEU A 68 4.33 20.60 12.90
CA LEU A 68 4.01 19.60 13.91
C LEU A 68 5.27 19.18 14.65
N GLU A 69 5.28 19.34 15.98
CA GLU A 69 6.34 18.82 16.84
C GLU A 69 5.90 17.50 17.49
N ASN A 70 6.86 16.70 17.93
CA ASN A 70 6.64 15.47 18.69
C ASN A 70 5.66 14.49 18.00
N TYR A 71 5.84 14.26 16.70
CA TYR A 71 4.98 13.35 15.93
C TYR A 71 5.63 11.98 15.68
N LYS A 72 4.77 11.00 15.44
CA LYS A 72 5.12 9.67 14.91
C LYS A 72 4.53 9.52 13.52
N LEU A 73 5.36 9.26 12.53
CA LEU A 73 4.91 8.95 11.18
C LEU A 73 4.64 7.44 11.09
N ILE A 74 3.38 7.07 10.90
CA ILE A 74 2.96 5.67 10.82
C ILE A 74 2.56 5.38 9.38
N PHE A 75 3.37 4.60 8.67
CA PHE A 75 2.99 4.06 7.37
C PHE A 75 2.10 2.84 7.59
N SER A 76 0.89 2.89 7.07
CA SER A 76 -0.08 1.79 7.20
C SER A 76 -0.35 1.14 5.85
N ALA A 77 -0.22 -0.18 5.79
CA ALA A 77 -0.55 -0.98 4.64
C ALA A 77 -1.57 -2.06 5.02
N HIS A 78 -2.33 -2.57 4.06
CA HIS A 78 -3.20 -3.71 4.30
C HIS A 78 -2.38 -4.93 4.72
N GLY A 79 -2.79 -5.64 5.77
CA GLY A 79 -2.12 -6.84 6.24
C GLY A 79 -2.28 -8.01 5.26
N LEU A 80 -1.31 -8.91 5.27
CA LEU A 80 -1.43 -10.23 4.65
C LEU A 80 -1.10 -11.33 5.66
N PRO A 81 -1.70 -12.52 5.53
CA PRO A 81 -1.28 -13.66 6.33
C PRO A 81 0.20 -13.99 6.10
N GLU A 82 0.95 -14.24 7.18
CA GLU A 82 2.37 -14.63 7.08
C GLU A 82 2.62 -15.79 6.11
N LYS A 83 1.64 -16.70 5.98
CA LYS A 83 1.72 -17.82 5.05
C LYS A 83 1.91 -17.36 3.60
N ASN A 84 1.27 -16.26 3.19
CA ASN A 84 1.40 -15.74 1.83
C ASN A 84 2.84 -15.29 1.58
N ILE A 85 3.42 -14.57 2.52
CA ILE A 85 4.81 -14.09 2.43
C ILE A 85 5.79 -15.26 2.43
N LYS A 86 5.60 -16.25 3.30
CA LYS A 86 6.43 -17.48 3.32
C LYS A 86 6.34 -18.29 2.02
N ASN A 87 5.22 -18.17 1.31
CA ASN A 87 5.02 -18.79 0.00
C ASN A 87 5.58 -17.96 -1.16
N GLY A 88 6.28 -16.86 -0.89
CA GLY A 88 6.98 -16.06 -1.89
C GLY A 88 6.19 -14.86 -2.42
N ASP A 89 5.09 -14.44 -1.78
CA ASP A 89 4.42 -13.20 -2.16
C ASP A 89 5.33 -12.00 -1.87
N PRO A 90 5.67 -11.16 -2.86
CA PRO A 90 6.63 -10.07 -2.69
C PRO A 90 6.04 -8.84 -1.99
N TYR A 91 4.76 -8.83 -1.63
CA TYR A 91 4.03 -7.68 -1.14
C TYR A 91 4.72 -6.97 0.01
N GLN A 92 5.05 -7.69 1.08
CA GLN A 92 5.68 -7.10 2.27
C GLN A 92 7.00 -6.42 1.90
N TRP A 93 7.85 -7.10 1.14
CA TRP A 93 9.11 -6.52 0.67
C TRP A 93 8.89 -5.25 -0.17
N GLN A 94 7.91 -5.26 -1.09
CA GLN A 94 7.61 -4.09 -1.91
C GLN A 94 7.08 -2.91 -1.08
N VAL A 95 6.23 -3.16 -0.09
CA VAL A 95 5.76 -2.13 0.86
C VAL A 95 6.96 -1.53 1.62
N GLU A 96 7.85 -2.36 2.13
CA GLU A 96 9.07 -1.91 2.81
C GLU A 96 9.96 -1.05 1.90
N GLN A 97 10.09 -1.41 0.60
CA GLN A 97 10.84 -0.58 -0.35
C GLN A 97 10.17 0.78 -0.57
N SER A 98 8.84 0.82 -0.75
CA SER A 98 8.09 2.07 -0.86
C SER A 98 8.35 3.00 0.33
N VAL A 99 8.19 2.48 1.54
CA VAL A 99 8.41 3.24 2.78
C VAL A 99 9.85 3.76 2.88
N LYS A 100 10.84 2.88 2.64
CA LYS A 100 12.26 3.28 2.66
C LYS A 100 12.57 4.41 1.66
N MET A 101 11.99 4.35 0.47
CA MET A 101 12.18 5.39 -0.55
C MET A 101 11.51 6.71 -0.15
N ILE A 102 10.32 6.67 0.43
CA ILE A 102 9.62 7.87 0.92
C ILE A 102 10.41 8.51 2.08
N VAL A 103 10.83 7.72 3.07
CA VAL A 103 11.63 8.20 4.21
C VAL A 103 12.92 8.87 3.73
N ARG A 104 13.63 8.26 2.78
CA ARG A 104 14.81 8.88 2.16
C ARG A 104 14.47 10.17 1.44
N ALA A 105 13.36 10.20 0.69
CA ALA A 105 12.93 11.37 -0.06
C ALA A 105 12.47 12.53 0.84
N LEU A 106 11.96 12.24 2.04
CA LEU A 106 11.59 13.27 3.03
C LEU A 106 12.82 14.04 3.51
N ASP A 107 13.98 13.38 3.60
CA ASP A 107 15.27 13.97 3.99
C ASP A 107 15.18 14.70 5.35
N ILE A 108 14.61 14.04 6.35
CA ILE A 108 14.43 14.56 7.72
C ILE A 108 15.35 13.77 8.65
N ASN A 109 16.26 14.48 9.32
CA ASN A 109 17.16 13.89 10.30
C ASN A 109 16.38 13.33 11.50
N ASN A 110 16.69 12.09 11.90
CA ASN A 110 16.09 11.41 13.05
C ASN A 110 14.54 11.32 12.96
N LEU A 111 14.01 11.21 11.73
CA LEU A 111 12.56 11.02 11.54
C LEU A 111 12.07 9.83 12.35
N ASP A 112 11.09 10.06 13.21
CA ASP A 112 10.46 9.00 13.99
C ASP A 112 9.33 8.38 13.21
N TRP A 113 9.55 7.19 12.67
CA TRP A 113 8.60 6.50 11.81
C TRP A 113 8.52 5.00 12.08
N ILE A 114 7.42 4.40 11.66
CA ILE A 114 7.22 2.94 11.69
C ILE A 114 6.34 2.51 10.51
N LEU A 115 6.55 1.30 10.01
CA LEU A 115 5.64 0.60 9.12
C LEU A 115 4.77 -0.36 9.93
N SER A 116 3.47 -0.33 9.70
CA SER A 116 2.47 -1.17 10.36
C SER A 116 1.44 -1.70 9.35
N TYR A 117 0.61 -2.64 9.80
CA TYR A 117 -0.35 -3.31 8.95
C TYR A 117 -1.74 -3.33 9.59
N GLN A 118 -2.75 -2.93 8.82
CA GLN A 118 -4.17 -2.89 9.20
C GLN A 118 -4.95 -4.10 8.69
N SER A 119 -6.25 -4.17 9.00
CA SER A 119 -7.20 -5.17 8.50
C SER A 119 -6.80 -6.61 8.82
N ARG A 120 -6.30 -6.83 10.03
CA ARG A 120 -5.86 -8.13 10.54
C ARG A 120 -7.01 -8.84 11.23
N VAL A 121 -7.79 -9.61 10.46
CA VAL A 121 -9.02 -10.24 10.96
C VAL A 121 -8.91 -11.77 11.08
N GLY A 122 -9.65 -12.34 12.02
CA GLY A 122 -9.76 -13.79 12.23
C GLY A 122 -8.51 -14.43 12.83
N PRO A 123 -8.45 -15.78 12.87
CA PRO A 123 -7.46 -16.53 13.64
C PRO A 123 -6.10 -16.70 12.94
N LEU A 124 -5.92 -16.13 11.76
CA LEU A 124 -4.68 -16.26 11.00
C LEU A 124 -3.55 -15.46 11.64
N LYS A 125 -2.32 -15.93 11.47
CA LYS A 125 -1.14 -15.14 11.80
C LYS A 125 -0.83 -14.18 10.66
N TRP A 126 -0.86 -12.88 10.97
CA TRP A 126 -0.69 -11.79 10.04
C TRP A 126 0.69 -11.14 10.17
N ILE A 127 1.19 -10.54 9.09
CA ILE A 127 2.36 -9.67 9.16
C ILE A 127 2.05 -8.48 10.07
N GLY A 128 3.07 -7.91 10.70
CA GLY A 128 2.91 -6.86 11.71
C GLY A 128 4.09 -5.90 11.77
N PRO A 129 4.03 -4.94 12.69
CA PRO A 129 3.07 -4.77 13.79
C PRO A 129 1.67 -4.33 13.32
N SER A 130 0.67 -4.40 14.23
CA SER A 130 -0.68 -3.89 14.01
C SER A 130 -0.67 -2.36 13.98
N THR A 131 -1.39 -1.73 13.03
CA THR A 131 -1.54 -0.28 12.99
C THR A 131 -2.24 0.25 14.24
N GLU A 132 -3.31 -0.41 14.68
CA GLU A 132 -4.05 -0.06 15.89
C GLU A 132 -3.14 -0.08 17.14
N ASP A 133 -2.39 -1.15 17.37
CA ASP A 133 -1.48 -1.26 18.51
C ASP A 133 -0.43 -0.13 18.50
N VAL A 134 0.14 0.17 17.33
CA VAL A 134 1.13 1.23 17.17
C VAL A 134 0.54 2.61 17.46
N ILE A 135 -0.69 2.88 17.03
CA ILE A 135 -1.40 4.13 17.34
C ILE A 135 -1.61 4.26 18.84
N ILE A 136 -2.17 3.22 19.48
CA ILE A 136 -2.46 3.20 20.93
C ILE A 136 -1.17 3.43 21.75
N GLU A 137 -0.09 2.73 21.42
CA GLU A 137 1.20 2.86 22.13
C GLU A 137 1.77 4.29 22.05
N ASN A 138 1.76 4.89 20.85
CA ASN A 138 2.33 6.22 20.66
C ASN A 138 1.44 7.34 21.21
N SER A 139 0.13 7.17 21.16
CA SER A 139 -0.83 8.11 21.77
C SER A 139 -0.69 8.17 23.28
N LYS A 140 -0.44 7.05 23.97
CA LYS A 140 -0.22 6.99 25.42
C LYS A 140 0.98 7.81 25.89
N ILE A 141 1.98 7.98 25.05
CA ILE A 141 3.18 8.79 25.36
C ILE A 141 3.08 10.23 24.80
N GLY A 142 1.89 10.64 24.37
CA GLY A 142 1.59 12.01 23.96
C GLY A 142 2.16 12.41 22.60
N LYS A 143 2.42 11.47 21.71
CA LYS A 143 2.85 11.80 20.34
C LYS A 143 1.67 12.16 19.46
N HIS A 144 1.85 13.14 18.60
CA HIS A 144 0.96 13.37 17.48
C HIS A 144 1.13 12.25 16.44
N ILE A 145 0.03 11.69 15.96
CA ILE A 145 0.06 10.62 14.98
C ILE A 145 -0.16 11.21 13.59
N VAL A 146 0.75 10.91 12.67
CA VAL A 146 0.57 11.17 11.24
C VAL A 146 0.47 9.83 10.53
N LEU A 147 -0.73 9.44 10.15
CA LEU A 147 -1.02 8.18 9.49
C LEU A 147 -0.92 8.33 7.97
N VAL A 148 -0.17 7.44 7.33
CA VAL A 148 0.09 7.45 5.89
C VAL A 148 -0.33 6.12 5.28
N PRO A 149 -1.48 6.04 4.61
CA PRO A 149 -1.86 4.87 3.83
C PRO A 149 -0.90 4.69 2.65
N ILE A 150 -0.11 3.61 2.65
CA ILE A 150 0.98 3.42 1.67
C ILE A 150 0.61 2.46 0.52
N ALA A 151 -0.37 1.62 0.71
CA ALA A 151 -0.76 0.61 -0.26
C ALA A 151 -1.95 1.03 -1.15
N PHE A 152 -2.33 2.31 -1.12
CA PHE A 152 -3.49 2.86 -1.77
C PHE A 152 -3.14 4.09 -2.60
N VAL A 153 -3.77 4.25 -3.75
CA VAL A 153 -3.62 5.44 -4.63
C VAL A 153 -4.93 6.19 -4.84
N SER A 154 -6.00 5.73 -4.22
CA SER A 154 -7.32 6.36 -4.21
C SER A 154 -8.01 6.07 -2.90
N GLU A 155 -8.97 6.92 -2.54
CA GLU A 155 -9.87 6.64 -1.41
C GLU A 155 -10.80 5.47 -1.74
N HIS A 156 -11.05 4.63 -0.75
CA HIS A 156 -12.01 3.54 -0.78
C HIS A 156 -12.41 3.16 0.66
N SER A 157 -13.23 2.10 0.83
CA SER A 157 -13.78 1.74 2.15
C SER A 157 -12.71 1.53 3.23
N GLU A 158 -11.55 0.96 2.91
CA GLU A 158 -10.48 0.73 3.89
C GLU A 158 -9.83 2.04 4.37
N THR A 159 -9.68 3.04 3.50
CA THR A 159 -9.15 4.34 3.89
C THR A 159 -10.18 5.21 4.58
N LEU A 160 -11.44 5.19 4.13
CA LEU A 160 -12.50 6.05 4.65
C LEU A 160 -13.17 5.49 5.91
N VAL A 161 -13.20 4.18 6.10
CA VAL A 161 -13.82 3.54 7.28
C VAL A 161 -12.77 3.11 8.27
N GLU A 162 -11.85 2.21 7.91
CA GLU A 162 -10.90 1.61 8.83
C GLU A 162 -9.84 2.59 9.36
N LEU A 163 -9.49 3.64 8.60
CA LEU A 163 -8.46 4.59 9.00
C LEU A 163 -9.01 5.95 9.44
N ASP A 164 -10.21 6.34 9.02
CA ASP A 164 -10.77 7.68 9.24
C ASP A 164 -11.90 7.67 10.28
N ILE A 165 -12.62 6.57 10.44
CA ILE A 165 -13.79 6.45 11.33
C ILE A 165 -13.49 5.56 12.54
N GLU A 166 -12.86 4.38 12.35
CA GLU A 166 -12.52 3.42 13.42
C GLU A 166 -11.21 3.80 14.12
#